data_fc6e1b6f31986b6cfbcdab7dde46553b
#
_entry.id   fc6e1b6f31986b6cfbcdab7dde46553b
#
_cell.length_a   1.000
_cell.length_b   1.000
_cell.length_c   1.000
_cell.angle_alpha   90.00
_cell.angle_beta   90.00
_cell.angle_gamma   90.00
#
_symmetry.space_group_name_H-M   'P 1'
#
loop_
_entity.id
_entity.type
_entity.pdbx_description
1 polymer ?
#
loop_
_entity_poly.entity_id
_entity_poly.type
_entity_poly.pdbx_seq_one_letter_code
_entity_poly.pdbx_strand_id
1 'polypeptide(L)'
;MTIIGIDLGTTFSCVAVHENSKPQTIFNSNGRNTTPSIIAYPNDGDVLIGESAKDAVIPQGQIIYDVKRFIGRQWNDISVQNDLESWAFRVIDNDGKPYIKVSQNNCETLTSPEQASSEVLKFLKQSAESYLNETVNEVVMTVPANFDQRQKAATMEAARLAGLKVVKLISEPAAAAVAYEMKNNSRKTILVYDFGGGTFDVAIAKSTGLGNLEILSSSGHKHLGGQDIDQLLMRYAISEYNQKGSKKFPEHNWRVMKRLRDACIKAKITLSTNNKSTQIISEINDDYDECVNVQLTQDKFNKLCDDLFKGTLDIVDQALKLANMEATNIDHVLLVGGSTKIPRVKELMRDKFGNEKLVCRINPDEAIACGAAIVAYHIQSGTEVPMELQLQDIIHLSIGCELRGGLFHKVINRGEKFPLQKTLHLGTVVDNQHIGNLPIYEGERLQTKYNVKIGEVTLNFDNQTIKRGHNLKAKFEIDENGTLSVSVIDEETRRHIQYHQKYDGSGQRDINIEKIVAEAEANRADDQRFETLIRLRESYEDSVHIKKDEINRSNISPVKKAMAIRVVEKYLNWSKQLPDHNSEFKEMLKKFQDEVKIYTS
;
A
#
# COMPACT_ATOMS: atom_id res chain seq x y z
N MET A 1 -22.40 -19.84 -10.16
CA MET A 1 -22.29 -18.45 -9.69
C MET A 1 -21.14 -17.81 -10.44
N THR A 2 -21.40 -16.68 -11.08
CA THR A 2 -20.38 -15.98 -11.85
C THR A 2 -19.45 -15.23 -10.93
N ILE A 3 -18.14 -15.31 -11.18
CA ILE A 3 -17.13 -14.51 -10.52
C ILE A 3 -16.89 -13.27 -11.40
N ILE A 4 -17.02 -12.09 -10.82
CA ILE A 4 -16.80 -10.82 -11.54
C ILE A 4 -15.40 -10.28 -11.28
N GLY A 5 -14.93 -9.38 -12.17
CA GLY A 5 -13.72 -8.59 -11.97
C GLY A 5 -14.08 -7.16 -11.60
N ILE A 6 -13.47 -6.60 -10.54
CA ILE A 6 -13.67 -5.21 -10.13
C ILE A 6 -12.34 -4.48 -10.03
N ASP A 7 -12.29 -3.31 -10.68
CA ASP A 7 -11.32 -2.26 -10.41
C ASP A 7 -11.95 -1.21 -9.50
N LEU A 8 -11.52 -1.16 -8.23
CA LEU A 8 -11.92 -0.12 -7.29
C LEU A 8 -10.93 1.05 -7.37
N GLY A 9 -11.14 1.96 -8.30
CA GLY A 9 -10.22 3.09 -8.53
C GLY A 9 -10.45 4.28 -7.59
N THR A 10 -9.46 5.16 -7.48
CA THR A 10 -9.56 6.39 -6.66
C THR A 10 -10.64 7.33 -7.18
N THR A 11 -10.69 7.53 -8.50
CA THR A 11 -11.63 8.48 -9.14
C THR A 11 -12.80 7.77 -9.81
N PHE A 12 -12.53 6.67 -10.49
CA PHE A 12 -13.52 5.86 -11.18
C PHE A 12 -13.30 4.40 -10.85
N SER A 13 -14.39 3.67 -10.68
CA SER A 13 -14.41 2.22 -10.51
C SER A 13 -15.09 1.55 -11.70
N CYS A 14 -14.70 0.31 -11.98
CA CYS A 14 -15.22 -0.44 -13.12
C CYS A 14 -15.48 -1.89 -12.72
N VAL A 15 -16.55 -2.48 -13.26
CA VAL A 15 -16.89 -3.89 -13.11
C VAL A 15 -16.95 -4.56 -14.46
N ALA A 16 -16.43 -5.76 -14.57
CA ALA A 16 -16.41 -6.55 -15.80
C ALA A 16 -16.69 -8.02 -15.52
N VAL A 17 -17.16 -8.71 -16.53
CA VAL A 17 -17.39 -10.15 -16.57
C VAL A 17 -16.74 -10.74 -17.81
N HIS A 18 -16.43 -12.02 -17.79
CA HIS A 18 -15.95 -12.74 -18.96
C HIS A 18 -17.09 -13.57 -19.55
N GLU A 19 -17.60 -13.15 -20.68
CA GLU A 19 -18.68 -13.82 -21.41
C GLU A 19 -18.33 -14.00 -22.89
N ASN A 20 -18.86 -15.04 -23.53
CA ASN A 20 -18.64 -15.32 -24.94
C ASN A 20 -17.16 -15.27 -25.36
N SER A 21 -16.28 -15.82 -24.52
CA SER A 21 -14.82 -15.85 -24.71
C SER A 21 -14.16 -14.46 -24.77
N LYS A 22 -14.78 -13.45 -24.18
CA LYS A 22 -14.23 -12.07 -24.11
C LYS A 22 -14.55 -11.41 -22.77
N PRO A 23 -13.63 -10.60 -22.22
CA PRO A 23 -13.98 -9.73 -21.12
C PRO A 23 -14.87 -8.59 -21.61
N GLN A 24 -15.90 -8.28 -20.84
CA GLN A 24 -16.87 -7.23 -21.13
C GLN A 24 -17.13 -6.43 -19.87
N THR A 25 -17.02 -5.10 -19.98
CA THR A 25 -17.42 -4.18 -18.92
C THR A 25 -18.94 -4.11 -18.80
N ILE A 26 -19.42 -4.03 -17.59
CA ILE A 26 -20.83 -3.93 -17.26
C ILE A 26 -21.21 -2.46 -17.10
N PHE A 27 -22.24 -2.02 -17.82
CA PHE A 27 -22.76 -0.67 -17.70
C PHE A 27 -23.43 -0.47 -16.34
N ASN A 28 -23.16 0.68 -15.73
CA ASN A 28 -23.92 1.12 -14.56
C ASN A 28 -25.34 1.60 -14.95
N SER A 29 -26.16 1.95 -13.98
CA SER A 29 -27.53 2.44 -14.19
C SER A 29 -27.63 3.70 -15.08
N ASN A 30 -26.52 4.43 -15.27
CA ASN A 30 -26.43 5.60 -16.15
C ASN A 30 -25.87 5.27 -17.54
N GLY A 31 -25.73 3.99 -17.88
CA GLY A 31 -25.21 3.52 -19.18
C GLY A 31 -23.72 3.82 -19.39
N ARG A 32 -22.93 3.90 -18.30
CA ARG A 32 -21.49 4.13 -18.34
C ARG A 32 -20.71 2.87 -17.95
N ASN A 33 -19.59 2.63 -18.62
CA ASN A 33 -18.67 1.51 -18.30
C ASN A 33 -17.90 1.75 -17.00
N THR A 34 -17.73 3.01 -16.58
CA THR A 34 -17.06 3.38 -15.34
C THR A 34 -18.01 4.16 -14.46
N THR A 35 -17.88 4.00 -13.15
CA THR A 35 -18.67 4.68 -12.12
C THR A 35 -17.75 5.60 -11.34
N PRO A 36 -18.04 6.90 -11.18
CA PRO A 36 -17.30 7.76 -10.27
C PRO A 36 -17.25 7.16 -8.86
N SER A 37 -16.08 7.09 -8.26
CA SER A 37 -15.90 6.61 -6.87
C SER A 37 -16.30 7.70 -5.88
N ILE A 38 -17.55 8.17 -6.01
CA ILE A 38 -18.15 9.26 -5.24
C ILE A 38 -19.39 8.73 -4.53
N ILE A 39 -19.52 9.11 -3.26
CA ILE A 39 -20.60 8.70 -2.37
C ILE A 39 -21.24 9.96 -1.81
N ALA A 40 -22.55 10.03 -1.79
CA ALA A 40 -23.26 11.13 -1.16
C ALA A 40 -24.23 10.59 -0.10
N TYR A 41 -24.23 11.22 1.06
CA TYR A 41 -25.09 10.88 2.20
C TYR A 41 -26.17 11.96 2.37
N PRO A 42 -27.33 11.88 1.71
CA PRO A 42 -28.42 12.82 1.90
C PRO A 42 -28.94 12.75 3.34
N ASN A 43 -29.50 13.84 3.83
CA ASN A 43 -30.15 13.83 5.15
C ASN A 43 -31.38 12.91 5.17
N ASP A 44 -32.09 12.83 4.05
CA ASP A 44 -33.24 11.96 3.88
C ASP A 44 -33.04 11.09 2.63
N GLY A 45 -33.33 9.79 2.76
CA GLY A 45 -33.23 8.84 1.67
C GLY A 45 -31.97 7.98 1.67
N ASP A 46 -31.76 7.26 0.55
CA ASP A 46 -30.67 6.32 0.39
C ASP A 46 -29.35 6.99 0.04
N VAL A 47 -28.25 6.29 0.31
CA VAL A 47 -26.90 6.71 -0.10
C VAL A 47 -26.83 6.73 -1.63
N LEU A 48 -26.35 7.83 -2.19
CA LEU A 48 -26.18 7.98 -3.63
C LEU A 48 -24.74 7.63 -4.03
N ILE A 49 -24.56 6.99 -5.17
CA ILE A 49 -23.27 6.56 -5.69
C ILE A 49 -23.07 7.04 -7.12
N GLY A 50 -21.80 7.29 -7.47
CA GLY A 50 -21.42 7.58 -8.85
C GLY A 50 -21.88 8.95 -9.33
N GLU A 51 -22.47 9.00 -10.51
CA GLU A 51 -22.98 10.21 -11.13
C GLU A 51 -24.07 10.87 -10.27
N SER A 52 -24.98 10.08 -9.71
CA SER A 52 -26.03 10.59 -8.83
C SER A 52 -25.45 11.29 -7.57
N ALA A 53 -24.37 10.75 -7.03
CA ALA A 53 -23.66 11.37 -5.91
C ALA A 53 -22.91 12.65 -6.32
N LYS A 54 -22.28 12.63 -7.50
CA LYS A 54 -21.54 13.76 -8.05
C LYS A 54 -22.44 14.97 -8.29
N ASP A 55 -23.63 14.72 -8.83
CA ASP A 55 -24.61 15.75 -9.21
C ASP A 55 -25.55 16.10 -8.05
N ALA A 56 -25.43 15.47 -6.89
CA ALA A 56 -26.29 15.70 -5.74
C ALA A 56 -26.15 17.13 -5.20
N VAL A 57 -27.31 17.75 -4.95
CA VAL A 57 -27.41 19.06 -4.33
C VAL A 57 -27.70 18.88 -2.82
N ILE A 58 -26.66 18.59 -2.07
CA ILE A 58 -26.75 18.32 -0.62
C ILE A 58 -25.77 19.19 0.17
N PRO A 59 -25.97 19.33 1.52
CA PRO A 59 -25.08 20.11 2.37
C PRO A 59 -23.62 19.66 2.30
N GLN A 60 -22.76 20.60 2.68
CA GLN A 60 -21.32 20.40 2.73
C GLN A 60 -20.92 19.19 3.58
N GLY A 61 -19.89 18.53 3.15
CA GLY A 61 -19.26 17.46 3.92
C GLY A 61 -19.97 16.11 3.80
N GLN A 62 -21.01 16.05 2.95
CA GLN A 62 -21.76 14.81 2.72
C GLN A 62 -21.48 14.15 1.38
N ILE A 63 -20.65 14.78 0.53
CA ILE A 63 -20.16 14.19 -0.73
C ILE A 63 -18.73 13.75 -0.52
N ILE A 64 -18.51 12.45 -0.51
CA ILE A 64 -17.27 11.78 -0.19
C ILE A 64 -16.64 11.24 -1.47
N TYR A 65 -15.35 11.48 -1.63
CA TYR A 65 -14.57 11.05 -2.78
C TYR A 65 -13.13 10.75 -2.36
N ASP A 66 -12.33 10.15 -3.24
CA ASP A 66 -10.90 9.88 -3.02
C ASP A 66 -10.59 8.95 -1.84
N VAL A 67 -11.56 8.16 -1.40
CA VAL A 67 -11.45 7.28 -0.20
C VAL A 67 -10.27 6.32 -0.31
N LYS A 68 -9.92 5.88 -1.53
CA LYS A 68 -8.77 4.99 -1.77
C LYS A 68 -7.43 5.62 -1.36
N ARG A 69 -7.33 6.96 -1.22
CA ARG A 69 -6.12 7.64 -0.77
C ARG A 69 -5.81 7.41 0.72
N PHE A 70 -6.84 7.12 1.52
CA PHE A 70 -6.67 6.91 2.97
C PHE A 70 -7.23 5.59 3.50
N ILE A 71 -7.71 4.68 2.65
CA ILE A 71 -8.09 3.32 3.04
C ILE A 71 -6.87 2.56 3.59
N GLY A 72 -7.02 1.94 4.76
CA GLY A 72 -5.94 1.22 5.44
C GLY A 72 -4.80 2.11 5.96
N ARG A 73 -4.96 3.45 5.94
CA ARG A 73 -4.00 4.41 6.43
C ARG A 73 -4.21 4.72 7.91
N GLN A 74 -3.16 5.27 8.54
CA GLN A 74 -3.24 5.83 9.88
C GLN A 74 -3.51 7.32 9.84
N TRP A 75 -4.11 7.86 10.92
CA TRP A 75 -4.37 9.29 11.04
C TRP A 75 -3.12 10.15 10.82
N ASN A 76 -2.00 9.73 11.45
CA ASN A 76 -0.74 10.48 11.40
C ASN A 76 0.09 10.22 10.13
N ASP A 77 -0.39 9.43 9.17
CA ASP A 77 0.29 9.28 7.89
C ASP A 77 0.37 10.64 7.17
N ILE A 78 1.55 11.00 6.68
CA ILE A 78 1.82 12.31 6.06
C ILE A 78 0.88 12.56 4.87
N SER A 79 0.57 11.53 4.09
CA SER A 79 -0.37 11.64 2.97
C SER A 79 -1.76 12.02 3.42
N VAL A 80 -2.25 11.42 4.52
CA VAL A 80 -3.56 11.75 5.09
C VAL A 80 -3.56 13.21 5.55
N GLN A 81 -2.52 13.64 6.28
CA GLN A 81 -2.41 15.00 6.79
C GLN A 81 -2.33 16.04 5.67
N ASN A 82 -1.59 15.74 4.59
CA ASN A 82 -1.47 16.63 3.43
C ASN A 82 -2.79 16.75 2.64
N ASP A 83 -3.61 15.70 2.63
CA ASP A 83 -4.87 15.69 1.89
C ASP A 83 -6.05 16.30 2.66
N LEU A 84 -5.94 16.48 4.00
CA LEU A 84 -7.03 17.01 4.84
C LEU A 84 -7.57 18.37 4.33
N GLU A 85 -6.69 19.24 3.85
CA GLU A 85 -7.06 20.56 3.32
C GLU A 85 -7.69 20.48 1.92
N SER A 86 -7.50 19.38 1.20
CA SER A 86 -8.00 19.21 -0.17
C SER A 86 -9.41 18.63 -0.22
N TRP A 87 -9.86 18.00 0.86
CA TRP A 87 -11.20 17.41 0.93
C TRP A 87 -12.26 18.41 1.40
N ALA A 88 -13.39 18.43 0.71
CA ALA A 88 -14.53 19.24 1.09
C ALA A 88 -15.38 18.62 2.22
N PHE A 89 -15.10 17.38 2.60
CA PHE A 89 -15.70 16.66 3.71
C PHE A 89 -14.75 16.57 4.90
N ARG A 90 -15.29 16.32 6.07
CA ARG A 90 -14.51 16.31 7.31
C ARG A 90 -13.99 14.90 7.61
N VAL A 91 -12.68 14.76 7.69
CA VAL A 91 -12.00 13.57 8.22
C VAL A 91 -11.46 13.88 9.60
N ILE A 92 -11.62 12.98 10.54
CA ILE A 92 -11.18 13.12 11.94
C ILE A 92 -10.41 11.91 12.41
N ASP A 93 -9.63 12.10 13.45
CA ASP A 93 -8.99 11.01 14.18
C ASP A 93 -10.00 10.24 15.03
N ASN A 94 -10.02 8.93 14.86
CA ASN A 94 -10.75 8.02 15.74
C ASN A 94 -9.83 6.84 16.07
N ASP A 95 -9.23 6.84 17.26
CA ASP A 95 -8.27 5.85 17.74
C ASP A 95 -7.08 5.64 16.78
N GLY A 96 -6.50 6.75 16.30
CA GLY A 96 -5.35 6.73 15.39
C GLY A 96 -5.67 6.37 13.94
N LYS A 97 -6.95 6.30 13.57
CA LYS A 97 -7.42 6.02 12.21
C LYS A 97 -8.24 7.19 11.65
N PRO A 98 -8.13 7.46 10.33
CA PRO A 98 -8.96 8.46 9.68
C PRO A 98 -10.39 7.95 9.54
N TYR A 99 -11.36 8.70 10.05
CA TYR A 99 -12.78 8.46 9.88
C TYR A 99 -13.46 9.67 9.26
N ILE A 100 -14.42 9.40 8.39
CA ILE A 100 -15.22 10.42 7.72
C ILE A 100 -16.42 10.74 8.60
N LYS A 101 -16.62 12.03 8.90
CA LYS A 101 -17.79 12.50 9.62
C LYS A 101 -18.90 12.81 8.62
N VAL A 102 -19.97 12.06 8.65
CA VAL A 102 -21.16 12.25 7.80
C VAL A 102 -22.40 12.50 8.65
N SER A 103 -23.40 13.16 8.07
CA SER A 103 -24.70 13.38 8.70
C SER A 103 -25.78 12.72 7.84
N GLN A 104 -26.52 11.80 8.42
CA GLN A 104 -27.63 11.13 7.76
C GLN A 104 -28.79 11.01 8.76
N ASN A 105 -30.02 11.25 8.32
CA ASN A 105 -31.23 11.27 9.17
C ASN A 105 -31.08 12.19 10.41
N ASN A 106 -30.45 13.35 10.23
CA ASN A 106 -30.14 14.33 11.29
C ASN A 106 -29.25 13.77 12.41
N CYS A 107 -28.58 12.64 12.21
CA CYS A 107 -27.61 12.06 13.12
C CYS A 107 -26.20 12.15 12.52
N GLU A 108 -25.25 12.67 13.31
CA GLU A 108 -23.84 12.59 12.93
C GLU A 108 -23.31 11.18 13.20
N THR A 109 -22.71 10.58 12.18
CA THR A 109 -22.09 9.26 12.24
C THR A 109 -20.67 9.30 11.74
N LEU A 110 -19.86 8.33 12.19
CA LEU A 110 -18.49 8.15 11.72
C LEU A 110 -18.47 6.94 10.76
N THR A 111 -17.98 7.18 9.56
CA THR A 111 -17.86 6.17 8.53
C THR A 111 -16.37 5.89 8.29
N SER A 112 -15.95 4.63 8.39
CA SER A 112 -14.59 4.27 8.05
C SER A 112 -14.35 4.30 6.53
N PRO A 113 -13.09 4.39 6.06
CA PRO A 113 -12.78 4.29 4.63
C PRO A 113 -13.26 2.98 4.01
N GLU A 114 -13.21 1.86 4.76
CA GLU A 114 -13.70 0.56 4.33
C GLU A 114 -15.22 0.55 4.15
N GLN A 115 -15.95 1.16 5.07
CA GLN A 115 -17.42 1.31 4.97
C GLN A 115 -17.79 2.18 3.77
N ALA A 116 -17.14 3.32 3.60
CA ALA A 116 -17.38 4.18 2.45
C ALA A 116 -17.08 3.46 1.12
N SER A 117 -15.94 2.78 1.02
CA SER A 117 -15.59 1.98 -0.17
C SER A 117 -16.59 0.86 -0.43
N SER A 118 -17.16 0.27 0.63
CA SER A 118 -18.16 -0.80 0.49
C SER A 118 -19.44 -0.32 -0.21
N GLU A 119 -19.82 0.95 -0.07
CA GLU A 119 -21.00 1.48 -0.76
C GLU A 119 -20.79 1.51 -2.29
N VAL A 120 -19.58 1.88 -2.75
CA VAL A 120 -19.23 1.81 -4.17
C VAL A 120 -19.25 0.35 -4.65
N LEU A 121 -18.69 -0.57 -3.86
CA LEU A 121 -18.68 -2.00 -4.21
C LEU A 121 -20.08 -2.62 -4.24
N LYS A 122 -20.98 -2.23 -3.34
CA LYS A 122 -22.40 -2.63 -3.37
C LYS A 122 -23.08 -2.18 -4.67
N PHE A 123 -22.83 -0.95 -5.09
CA PHE A 123 -23.38 -0.41 -6.33
C PHE A 123 -22.86 -1.18 -7.57
N LEU A 124 -21.56 -1.47 -7.63
CA LEU A 124 -20.98 -2.26 -8.72
C LEU A 124 -21.51 -3.70 -8.71
N LYS A 125 -21.67 -4.30 -7.55
CA LYS A 125 -22.30 -5.62 -7.37
C LYS A 125 -23.72 -5.62 -7.90
N GLN A 126 -24.55 -4.64 -7.51
CA GLN A 126 -25.93 -4.52 -7.99
C GLN A 126 -26.00 -4.34 -9.52
N SER A 127 -25.07 -3.55 -10.08
CA SER A 127 -24.97 -3.41 -11.54
C SER A 127 -24.67 -4.75 -12.22
N ALA A 128 -23.75 -5.53 -11.64
CA ALA A 128 -23.41 -6.86 -12.14
C ALA A 128 -24.57 -7.85 -12.00
N GLU A 129 -25.24 -7.89 -10.85
CA GLU A 129 -26.41 -8.74 -10.59
C GLU A 129 -27.58 -8.41 -11.54
N SER A 130 -27.81 -7.12 -11.79
CA SER A 130 -28.84 -6.68 -12.73
C SER A 130 -28.53 -7.09 -14.18
N TYR A 131 -27.25 -7.00 -14.57
CA TYR A 131 -26.80 -7.40 -15.91
C TYR A 131 -26.86 -8.92 -16.12
N LEU A 132 -26.35 -9.68 -15.13
CA LEU A 132 -26.26 -11.15 -15.18
C LEU A 132 -27.59 -11.84 -14.87
N ASN A 133 -28.54 -11.13 -14.26
CA ASN A 133 -29.78 -11.68 -13.71
C ASN A 133 -29.56 -12.84 -12.73
N GLU A 134 -28.47 -12.75 -11.96
CA GLU A 134 -28.14 -13.72 -10.86
C GLU A 134 -27.42 -13.02 -9.70
N THR A 135 -27.39 -13.67 -8.55
CA THR A 135 -26.67 -13.17 -7.37
C THR A 135 -25.16 -13.36 -7.55
N VAL A 136 -24.40 -12.33 -7.26
CA VAL A 136 -22.93 -12.31 -7.30
C VAL A 136 -22.36 -12.26 -5.89
N ASN A 137 -21.58 -13.27 -5.51
CA ASN A 137 -20.98 -13.37 -4.18
C ASN A 137 -19.44 -13.40 -4.18
N GLU A 138 -18.83 -13.65 -5.33
CA GLU A 138 -17.39 -13.81 -5.46
C GLU A 138 -16.82 -12.82 -6.48
N VAL A 139 -15.60 -12.31 -6.18
CA VAL A 139 -14.95 -11.27 -6.97
C VAL A 139 -13.45 -11.46 -7.05
N VAL A 140 -12.88 -11.16 -8.20
CA VAL A 140 -11.44 -10.83 -8.33
C VAL A 140 -11.33 -9.30 -8.27
N MET A 141 -10.58 -8.80 -7.29
CA MET A 141 -10.38 -7.36 -7.10
C MET A 141 -8.96 -6.93 -7.44
N THR A 142 -8.81 -5.68 -7.82
CA THR A 142 -7.50 -5.09 -8.08
C THR A 142 -7.10 -4.08 -7.01
N VAL A 143 -5.79 -3.97 -6.81
CA VAL A 143 -5.16 -2.97 -5.95
C VAL A 143 -3.92 -2.41 -6.63
N PRO A 144 -3.50 -1.17 -6.31
CA PRO A 144 -2.20 -0.66 -6.74
C PRO A 144 -1.07 -1.61 -6.36
N ALA A 145 -0.07 -1.74 -7.22
CA ALA A 145 1.05 -2.65 -6.99
C ALA A 145 1.77 -2.37 -5.67
N ASN A 146 1.83 -1.10 -5.28
CA ASN A 146 2.53 -0.63 -4.07
C ASN A 146 1.67 -0.59 -2.80
N PHE A 147 0.45 -1.18 -2.81
CA PHE A 147 -0.34 -1.28 -1.58
C PHE A 147 0.39 -2.16 -0.56
N ASP A 148 0.52 -1.63 0.65
CA ASP A 148 1.01 -2.41 1.79
C ASP A 148 -0.06 -3.38 2.31
N GLN A 149 0.33 -4.24 3.25
CA GLN A 149 -0.55 -5.27 3.79
C GLN A 149 -1.81 -4.69 4.46
N ARG A 150 -1.71 -3.49 5.09
CA ARG A 150 -2.87 -2.82 5.71
C ARG A 150 -3.88 -2.38 4.67
N GLN A 151 -3.41 -1.78 3.59
CA GLN A 151 -4.26 -1.32 2.48
C GLN A 151 -4.94 -2.49 1.76
N LYS A 152 -4.22 -3.61 1.55
CA LYS A 152 -4.79 -4.85 0.99
C LYS A 152 -5.89 -5.41 1.90
N ALA A 153 -5.63 -5.53 3.20
CA ALA A 153 -6.60 -6.02 4.17
C ALA A 153 -7.84 -5.10 4.27
N ALA A 154 -7.65 -3.79 4.26
CA ALA A 154 -8.74 -2.82 4.28
C ALA A 154 -9.59 -2.90 3.00
N THR A 155 -8.97 -3.14 1.84
CA THR A 155 -9.69 -3.37 0.58
C THR A 155 -10.52 -4.66 0.63
N MET A 156 -9.97 -5.74 1.18
CA MET A 156 -10.71 -6.99 1.38
C MET A 156 -11.87 -6.84 2.37
N GLU A 157 -11.68 -6.04 3.44
CA GLU A 157 -12.74 -5.73 4.40
C GLU A 157 -13.87 -4.90 3.74
N ALA A 158 -13.55 -3.94 2.89
CA ALA A 158 -14.54 -3.20 2.11
C ALA A 158 -15.39 -4.14 1.25
N ALA A 159 -14.76 -5.11 0.58
CA ALA A 159 -15.47 -6.12 -0.20
C ALA A 159 -16.38 -7.02 0.67
N ARG A 160 -15.88 -7.45 1.83
CA ARG A 160 -16.65 -8.23 2.81
C ARG A 160 -17.89 -7.46 3.28
N LEU A 161 -17.76 -6.18 3.58
CA LEU A 161 -18.87 -5.30 3.96
C LEU A 161 -19.89 -5.09 2.84
N ALA A 162 -19.45 -5.21 1.58
CA ALA A 162 -20.33 -5.21 0.40
C ALA A 162 -20.99 -6.58 0.13
N GLY A 163 -20.71 -7.60 0.94
CA GLY A 163 -21.21 -8.96 0.73
C GLY A 163 -20.53 -9.66 -0.46
N LEU A 164 -19.25 -9.33 -0.71
CA LEU A 164 -18.41 -9.97 -1.72
C LEU A 164 -17.26 -10.71 -1.06
N LYS A 165 -17.04 -11.95 -1.46
CA LYS A 165 -15.86 -12.75 -1.11
C LYS A 165 -14.80 -12.53 -2.17
N VAL A 166 -13.68 -11.94 -1.79
CA VAL A 166 -12.53 -11.82 -2.67
C VAL A 166 -11.88 -13.19 -2.83
N VAL A 167 -11.99 -13.78 -4.00
CA VAL A 167 -11.35 -15.07 -4.33
C VAL A 167 -9.90 -14.88 -4.77
N LYS A 168 -9.59 -13.72 -5.34
CA LYS A 168 -8.22 -13.32 -5.67
C LYS A 168 -8.08 -11.81 -5.65
N LEU A 169 -6.95 -11.35 -5.10
CA LEU A 169 -6.51 -9.97 -5.17
C LEU A 169 -5.30 -9.91 -6.13
N ILE A 170 -5.34 -9.01 -7.11
CA ILE A 170 -4.27 -8.85 -8.10
C ILE A 170 -3.85 -7.39 -8.20
N SER A 171 -2.59 -7.15 -8.61
CA SER A 171 -2.14 -5.78 -8.82
C SER A 171 -2.75 -5.19 -10.11
N GLU A 172 -3.07 -3.89 -10.09
CA GLU A 172 -3.65 -3.15 -11.23
C GLU A 172 -2.82 -3.32 -12.51
N PRO A 173 -1.48 -3.13 -12.48
CA PRO A 173 -0.68 -3.31 -13.68
C PRO A 173 -0.63 -4.77 -14.15
N ALA A 174 -0.71 -5.75 -13.24
CA ALA A 174 -0.80 -7.15 -13.62
C ALA A 174 -2.12 -7.45 -14.34
N ALA A 175 -3.24 -6.94 -13.83
CA ALA A 175 -4.53 -7.06 -14.50
C ALA A 175 -4.51 -6.44 -15.91
N ALA A 176 -3.94 -5.25 -16.05
CA ALA A 176 -3.80 -4.61 -17.37
C ALA A 176 -2.95 -5.44 -18.34
N ALA A 177 -1.86 -6.03 -17.86
CA ALA A 177 -1.02 -6.92 -18.66
C ALA A 177 -1.77 -8.18 -19.10
N VAL A 178 -2.60 -8.79 -18.23
CA VAL A 178 -3.49 -9.92 -18.57
C VAL A 178 -4.47 -9.55 -19.66
N ALA A 179 -5.15 -8.40 -19.54
CA ALA A 179 -6.08 -7.93 -20.55
C ALA A 179 -5.42 -7.73 -21.93
N TYR A 180 -4.16 -7.35 -21.93
CA TYR A 180 -3.38 -7.19 -23.16
C TYR A 180 -2.97 -8.54 -23.76
N GLU A 181 -2.43 -9.46 -22.96
CA GLU A 181 -1.85 -10.73 -23.43
C GLU A 181 -2.89 -11.65 -24.07
N MET A 182 -4.10 -11.69 -23.53
CA MET A 182 -5.22 -12.44 -24.13
C MET A 182 -5.45 -12.15 -25.63
N LYS A 183 -5.00 -10.99 -26.11
CA LYS A 183 -5.14 -10.58 -27.51
C LYS A 183 -3.93 -10.89 -28.38
N ASN A 184 -2.77 -11.18 -27.81
CA ASN A 184 -1.50 -11.16 -28.55
C ASN A 184 -0.68 -12.45 -28.52
N ASN A 185 -0.87 -13.34 -27.56
CA ASN A 185 -0.22 -14.66 -27.43
C ASN A 185 1.24 -14.75 -27.97
N SER A 186 2.09 -13.79 -27.61
CA SER A 186 3.46 -13.70 -28.10
C SER A 186 4.45 -13.42 -26.95
N ARG A 187 5.67 -13.97 -27.05
CA ARG A 187 6.75 -13.68 -26.10
C ARG A 187 7.15 -12.22 -26.22
N LYS A 188 6.83 -11.42 -25.22
CA LYS A 188 7.04 -9.97 -25.19
C LYS A 188 7.41 -9.48 -23.80
N THR A 189 8.25 -8.48 -23.76
CA THR A 189 8.49 -7.68 -22.56
C THR A 189 7.59 -6.45 -22.61
N ILE A 190 6.72 -6.32 -21.64
CA ILE A 190 5.64 -5.31 -21.59
C ILE A 190 5.92 -4.38 -20.42
N LEU A 191 5.91 -3.08 -20.67
CA LEU A 191 5.86 -2.07 -19.63
C LEU A 191 4.42 -1.60 -19.50
N VAL A 192 3.84 -1.73 -18.33
CA VAL A 192 2.55 -1.13 -17.97
C VAL A 192 2.84 0.20 -17.29
N TYR A 193 2.29 1.28 -17.82
CA TYR A 193 2.34 2.63 -17.31
C TYR A 193 0.92 3.01 -16.90
N ASP A 194 0.62 2.84 -15.62
CA ASP A 194 -0.70 3.12 -15.06
C ASP A 194 -0.70 4.47 -14.37
N PHE A 195 -1.29 5.48 -15.04
CA PHE A 195 -1.42 6.82 -14.53
C PHE A 195 -2.89 7.14 -14.27
N GLY A 196 -3.31 6.82 -13.06
CA GLY A 196 -4.67 6.96 -12.58
C GLY A 196 -5.02 8.37 -12.09
N GLY A 197 -6.10 8.45 -11.30
CA GLY A 197 -6.53 9.68 -10.65
C GLY A 197 -5.73 10.03 -9.40
N GLY A 198 -5.32 9.03 -8.61
CA GLY A 198 -4.66 9.22 -7.33
C GLY A 198 -3.30 8.58 -7.20
N THR A 199 -3.01 7.55 -8.00
CA THR A 199 -1.77 6.77 -7.97
C THR A 199 -1.11 6.73 -9.34
N PHE A 200 0.18 6.47 -9.32
CA PHE A 200 0.98 6.17 -10.51
C PHE A 200 1.76 4.87 -10.27
N ASP A 201 1.56 3.89 -11.12
CA ASP A 201 2.21 2.58 -11.01
C ASP A 201 2.87 2.20 -12.34
N VAL A 202 4.05 1.61 -12.26
CA VAL A 202 4.78 1.06 -13.40
C VAL A 202 5.14 -0.38 -13.09
N ALA A 203 4.82 -1.30 -13.99
CA ALA A 203 5.29 -2.66 -13.90
C ALA A 203 5.94 -3.12 -15.20
N ILE A 204 6.97 -3.94 -15.10
CA ILE A 204 7.58 -4.63 -16.23
C ILE A 204 7.20 -6.09 -16.12
N ALA A 205 6.47 -6.56 -17.12
CA ALA A 205 6.00 -7.93 -17.22
C ALA A 205 6.62 -8.61 -18.43
N LYS A 206 6.95 -9.89 -18.30
CA LYS A 206 7.43 -10.71 -19.40
C LYS A 206 6.39 -11.77 -19.72
N SER A 207 5.87 -11.72 -20.93
CA SER A 207 5.07 -12.80 -21.47
C SER A 207 5.99 -13.88 -22.06
N THR A 208 5.73 -15.12 -21.71
CA THR A 208 6.47 -16.27 -22.26
C THR A 208 5.74 -16.91 -23.43
N GLY A 209 4.58 -16.32 -23.84
CA GLY A 209 3.62 -16.89 -24.76
C GLY A 209 2.67 -17.87 -24.05
N LEU A 210 1.53 -18.19 -24.66
CA LEU A 210 0.50 -19.07 -24.09
C LEU A 210 -0.19 -18.51 -22.82
N GLY A 211 -0.16 -17.19 -22.60
CA GLY A 211 -0.80 -16.53 -21.46
C GLY A 211 0.05 -16.41 -20.18
N ASN A 212 1.27 -16.97 -20.16
CA ASN A 212 2.19 -16.83 -19.02
C ASN A 212 2.73 -15.41 -18.89
N LEU A 213 2.54 -14.84 -17.72
CA LEU A 213 2.92 -13.48 -17.41
C LEU A 213 3.70 -13.42 -16.10
N GLU A 214 4.97 -13.06 -16.19
CA GLU A 214 5.86 -12.90 -15.06
C GLU A 214 6.12 -11.43 -14.81
N ILE A 215 5.81 -10.93 -13.60
CA ILE A 215 6.19 -9.57 -13.19
C ILE A 215 7.66 -9.57 -12.80
N LEU A 216 8.47 -8.84 -13.55
CA LEU A 216 9.91 -8.72 -13.32
C LEU A 216 10.24 -7.61 -12.33
N SER A 217 9.50 -6.52 -12.37
CA SER A 217 9.64 -5.41 -11.45
C SER A 217 8.35 -4.61 -11.35
N SER A 218 8.19 -3.91 -10.26
CA SER A 218 7.14 -2.91 -10.09
C SER A 218 7.68 -1.74 -9.28
N SER A 219 7.27 -0.53 -9.65
CA SER A 219 7.58 0.73 -8.97
C SER A 219 6.37 1.65 -9.09
N GLY A 220 6.26 2.68 -8.23
CA GLY A 220 5.14 3.60 -8.34
C GLY A 220 5.06 4.59 -7.19
N HIS A 221 4.13 5.51 -7.28
CA HIS A 221 3.91 6.55 -6.30
C HIS A 221 2.44 6.56 -5.85
N LYS A 222 2.22 6.37 -4.55
CA LYS A 222 0.87 6.24 -3.95
C LYS A 222 0.08 7.56 -3.92
N HIS A 223 0.73 8.68 -4.28
CA HIS A 223 0.17 10.01 -4.22
C HIS A 223 0.66 10.84 -5.41
N LEU A 224 0.45 10.34 -6.62
CA LEU A 224 0.78 10.98 -7.88
C LEU A 224 -0.29 10.59 -8.90
N GLY A 225 -1.14 11.54 -9.30
CA GLY A 225 -2.25 11.24 -10.20
C GLY A 225 -2.90 12.46 -10.82
N GLY A 226 -4.00 12.23 -11.51
CA GLY A 226 -4.78 13.30 -12.15
C GLY A 226 -5.33 14.35 -11.19
N GLN A 227 -5.52 14.00 -9.92
CA GLN A 227 -5.96 14.92 -8.87
C GLN A 227 -4.88 15.92 -8.47
N ASP A 228 -3.62 15.51 -8.49
CA ASP A 228 -2.50 16.42 -8.23
C ASP A 228 -2.40 17.48 -9.33
N ILE A 229 -2.71 17.08 -10.58
CA ILE A 229 -2.88 18.02 -11.70
C ILE A 229 -4.04 18.99 -11.42
N ASP A 230 -5.18 18.50 -10.95
CA ASP A 230 -6.34 19.35 -10.64
C ASP A 230 -6.00 20.37 -9.55
N GLN A 231 -5.27 19.98 -8.51
CA GLN A 231 -4.80 20.89 -7.47
C GLN A 231 -3.85 21.97 -8.02
N LEU A 232 -2.92 21.61 -8.93
CA LEU A 232 -2.04 22.59 -9.58
C LEU A 232 -2.86 23.61 -10.38
N LEU A 233 -3.87 23.17 -11.11
CA LEU A 233 -4.77 24.04 -11.87
C LEU A 233 -5.60 24.95 -10.96
N MET A 234 -6.09 24.43 -9.85
CA MET A 234 -6.84 25.23 -8.85
C MET A 234 -5.95 26.32 -8.26
N ARG A 235 -4.73 25.98 -7.81
CA ARG A 235 -3.75 26.97 -7.30
C ARG A 235 -3.44 28.04 -8.33
N TYR A 236 -3.24 27.66 -9.57
CA TYR A 236 -3.02 28.57 -10.67
C TYR A 236 -4.23 29.50 -10.87
N ALA A 237 -5.44 28.96 -10.94
CA ALA A 237 -6.65 29.74 -11.15
C ALA A 237 -6.91 30.73 -10.00
N ILE A 238 -6.71 30.31 -8.74
CA ILE A 238 -6.80 31.16 -7.54
C ILE A 238 -5.75 32.28 -7.60
N SER A 239 -4.50 31.96 -7.97
CA SER A 239 -3.42 32.96 -8.11
C SER A 239 -3.77 34.02 -9.14
N GLU A 240 -4.22 33.61 -10.33
CA GLU A 240 -4.64 34.53 -11.40
C GLU A 240 -5.82 35.42 -11.00
N TYR A 241 -6.80 34.84 -10.28
CA TYR A 241 -7.91 35.60 -9.75
C TYR A 241 -7.45 36.65 -8.73
N ASN A 242 -6.64 36.25 -7.75
CA ASN A 242 -6.12 37.14 -6.72
C ASN A 242 -5.23 38.28 -7.27
N GLN A 243 -4.56 38.05 -8.41
CA GLN A 243 -3.75 39.07 -9.08
C GLN A 243 -4.60 40.12 -9.86
N LYS A 244 -5.76 39.71 -10.38
CA LYS A 244 -6.61 40.57 -11.22
C LYS A 244 -7.68 41.30 -10.40
N GLY A 245 -8.04 40.78 -9.23
CA GLY A 245 -9.16 41.28 -8.43
C GLY A 245 -8.75 42.10 -7.22
N SER A 246 -9.66 42.96 -6.76
CA SER A 246 -9.55 43.69 -5.47
C SER A 246 -9.89 42.81 -4.26
N LYS A 247 -10.54 41.70 -4.46
CA LYS A 247 -10.94 40.73 -3.43
C LYS A 247 -10.12 39.47 -3.51
N LYS A 248 -9.85 38.83 -2.37
CA LYS A 248 -9.23 37.52 -2.32
C LYS A 248 -10.24 36.41 -2.62
N PHE A 249 -9.80 35.36 -3.30
CA PHE A 249 -10.61 34.18 -3.55
C PHE A 249 -11.09 33.55 -2.22
N PRO A 250 -12.37 33.17 -2.09
CA PRO A 250 -12.94 32.66 -0.83
C PRO A 250 -12.64 31.17 -0.62
N GLU A 251 -11.38 30.82 -0.37
CA GLU A 251 -10.92 29.44 -0.20
C GLU A 251 -11.64 28.68 0.92
N HIS A 252 -12.21 29.39 1.91
CA HIS A 252 -13.01 28.77 2.97
C HIS A 252 -14.43 28.38 2.53
N ASN A 253 -14.87 28.84 1.35
CA ASN A 253 -16.17 28.49 0.82
C ASN A 253 -16.07 27.22 -0.04
N TRP A 254 -16.45 26.12 0.53
CA TRP A 254 -16.37 24.82 -0.11
C TRP A 254 -17.20 24.70 -1.42
N ARG A 255 -18.35 25.40 -1.53
CA ARG A 255 -19.16 25.39 -2.77
C ARG A 255 -18.37 26.01 -3.89
N VAL A 256 -17.70 27.11 -3.61
CA VAL A 256 -16.82 27.79 -4.57
C VAL A 256 -15.61 26.92 -4.90
N MET A 257 -14.99 26.30 -3.91
CA MET A 257 -13.87 25.37 -4.12
C MET A 257 -14.29 24.16 -4.96
N LYS A 258 -15.47 23.58 -4.70
CA LYS A 258 -16.01 22.47 -5.51
C LYS A 258 -16.26 22.90 -6.97
N ARG A 259 -16.92 24.05 -7.19
CA ARG A 259 -17.14 24.61 -8.53
C ARG A 259 -15.83 24.83 -9.28
N LEU A 260 -14.83 25.39 -8.59
CA LEU A 260 -13.50 25.60 -9.16
C LEU A 260 -12.83 24.29 -9.52
N ARG A 261 -12.87 23.29 -8.63
CA ARG A 261 -12.33 21.95 -8.90
C ARG A 261 -12.98 21.31 -10.13
N ASP A 262 -14.32 21.35 -10.20
CA ASP A 262 -15.05 20.78 -11.34
C ASP A 262 -14.70 21.49 -12.65
N ALA A 263 -14.52 22.82 -12.61
CA ALA A 263 -14.07 23.61 -13.76
C ALA A 263 -12.63 23.26 -14.19
N CYS A 264 -11.72 23.04 -13.23
CA CYS A 264 -10.34 22.60 -13.50
C CYS A 264 -10.30 21.19 -14.10
N ILE A 265 -11.06 20.25 -13.56
CA ILE A 265 -11.20 18.89 -14.12
C ILE A 265 -11.72 18.95 -15.56
N LYS A 266 -12.75 19.75 -15.82
CA LYS A 266 -13.29 19.95 -17.18
C LYS A 266 -12.25 20.54 -18.12
N ALA A 267 -11.48 21.53 -17.66
CA ALA A 267 -10.41 22.14 -18.45
C ALA A 267 -9.29 21.15 -18.77
N LYS A 268 -8.85 20.34 -17.79
CA LYS A 268 -7.89 19.25 -17.98
C LYS A 268 -8.36 18.26 -19.05
N ILE A 269 -9.59 17.78 -18.95
CA ILE A 269 -10.18 16.84 -19.91
C ILE A 269 -10.26 17.46 -21.30
N THR A 270 -10.68 18.72 -21.40
CA THR A 270 -10.79 19.44 -22.67
C THR A 270 -9.41 19.55 -23.37
N LEU A 271 -8.35 19.91 -22.62
CA LEU A 271 -6.99 19.96 -23.17
C LEU A 271 -6.44 18.58 -23.53
N SER A 272 -6.97 17.51 -22.95
CA SER A 272 -6.58 16.13 -23.28
C SER A 272 -7.23 15.62 -24.58
N THR A 273 -8.22 16.31 -25.14
CA THR A 273 -8.93 15.97 -26.38
C THR A 273 -8.48 16.78 -27.61
N ASN A 274 -7.18 17.05 -27.73
CA ASN A 274 -6.55 17.80 -28.83
C ASN A 274 -6.91 19.30 -28.92
N ASN A 275 -7.51 19.89 -27.92
CA ASN A 275 -7.72 21.34 -27.88
C ASN A 275 -6.45 22.07 -27.44
N LYS A 276 -6.08 23.12 -28.16
CA LYS A 276 -4.90 23.93 -27.84
C LYS A 276 -5.10 24.90 -26.69
N SER A 277 -6.34 25.25 -26.37
CA SER A 277 -6.68 26.15 -25.28
C SER A 277 -8.10 25.90 -24.77
N THR A 278 -8.34 26.27 -23.51
CA THR A 278 -9.66 26.25 -22.87
C THR A 278 -9.73 27.39 -21.85
N GLN A 279 -10.86 27.53 -21.19
CA GLN A 279 -11.04 28.47 -20.08
C GLN A 279 -11.43 27.72 -18.82
N ILE A 280 -10.87 28.15 -17.68
CA ILE A 280 -11.35 27.76 -16.36
C ILE A 280 -12.34 28.85 -15.95
N ILE A 281 -13.63 28.51 -15.95
CA ILE A 281 -14.71 29.42 -15.54
C ILE A 281 -15.38 28.81 -14.32
N SER A 282 -15.38 29.55 -13.20
CA SER A 282 -16.01 29.13 -11.96
C SER A 282 -16.67 30.32 -11.26
N GLU A 283 -17.91 30.18 -10.93
CA GLU A 283 -18.69 31.20 -10.20
C GLU A 283 -18.26 31.24 -8.73
N ILE A 284 -18.14 32.46 -8.19
CA ILE A 284 -17.70 32.71 -6.82
C ILE A 284 -18.88 32.97 -5.89
N ASN A 285 -19.93 33.59 -6.41
CA ASN A 285 -21.17 33.88 -5.65
C ASN A 285 -22.39 33.30 -6.34
N ASP A 286 -23.51 33.26 -5.61
CA ASP A 286 -24.75 32.70 -6.12
C ASP A 286 -25.51 33.68 -7.04
N ASP A 287 -25.08 34.95 -7.09
CA ASP A 287 -25.67 36.00 -7.96
C ASP A 287 -25.06 36.03 -9.36
N TYR A 288 -24.06 35.19 -9.63
CA TYR A 288 -23.34 35.01 -10.93
C TYR A 288 -22.64 36.26 -11.47
N ASP A 289 -22.46 37.31 -10.62
CA ASP A 289 -21.80 38.56 -10.99
C ASP A 289 -20.27 38.54 -10.79
N GLU A 290 -19.75 37.56 -10.08
CA GLU A 290 -18.31 37.38 -9.84
C GLU A 290 -17.86 35.95 -10.17
N CYS A 291 -16.87 35.83 -11.05
CA CYS A 291 -16.35 34.54 -11.48
C CYS A 291 -14.83 34.52 -11.64
N VAL A 292 -14.23 33.34 -11.44
CA VAL A 292 -12.91 33.03 -11.97
C VAL A 292 -13.04 32.86 -13.49
N ASN A 293 -12.25 33.58 -14.25
CA ASN A 293 -12.14 33.39 -15.70
C ASN A 293 -10.67 33.45 -16.11
N VAL A 294 -10.11 32.29 -16.34
CA VAL A 294 -8.67 32.12 -16.65
C VAL A 294 -8.52 31.32 -17.94
N GLN A 295 -7.85 31.92 -18.91
CA GLN A 295 -7.48 31.20 -20.12
C GLN A 295 -6.32 30.25 -19.84
N LEU A 296 -6.47 29.00 -20.20
CA LEU A 296 -5.45 27.96 -20.07
C LEU A 296 -5.10 27.40 -21.44
N THR A 297 -3.85 27.65 -21.88
CA THR A 297 -3.30 27.04 -23.09
C THR A 297 -2.63 25.71 -22.77
N GLN A 298 -2.48 24.83 -23.75
CA GLN A 298 -1.77 23.56 -23.63
C GLN A 298 -0.32 23.76 -23.15
N ASP A 299 0.38 24.80 -23.68
CA ASP A 299 1.75 25.12 -23.26
C ASP A 299 1.82 25.54 -21.79
N LYS A 300 0.85 26.36 -21.33
CA LYS A 300 0.80 26.76 -19.92
C LYS A 300 0.48 25.56 -19.03
N PHE A 301 -0.46 24.73 -19.43
CA PHE A 301 -0.80 23.47 -18.75
C PHE A 301 0.42 22.56 -18.62
N ASN A 302 1.13 22.32 -19.72
CA ASN A 302 2.33 21.49 -19.72
C ASN A 302 3.42 22.05 -18.79
N LYS A 303 3.64 23.39 -18.80
CA LYS A 303 4.61 24.04 -17.91
C LYS A 303 4.22 23.92 -16.42
N LEU A 304 2.94 24.06 -16.09
CA LEU A 304 2.46 23.93 -14.71
C LEU A 304 2.65 22.51 -14.16
N CYS A 305 2.55 21.51 -15.03
CA CYS A 305 2.60 20.10 -14.66
C CYS A 305 3.93 19.41 -15.02
N ASP A 306 4.94 20.15 -15.50
CA ASP A 306 6.19 19.59 -16.05
C ASP A 306 6.95 18.72 -15.04
N ASP A 307 7.09 19.21 -13.80
CA ASP A 307 7.76 18.47 -12.73
C ASP A 307 7.03 17.16 -12.38
N LEU A 308 5.67 17.20 -12.36
CA LEU A 308 4.86 16.03 -12.14
C LEU A 308 5.04 15.01 -13.27
N PHE A 309 5.01 15.46 -14.52
CA PHE A 309 5.20 14.57 -15.66
C PHE A 309 6.62 13.98 -15.71
N LYS A 310 7.65 14.76 -15.40
CA LYS A 310 9.03 14.26 -15.31
C LYS A 310 9.20 13.25 -14.18
N GLY A 311 8.58 13.49 -13.03
CA GLY A 311 8.59 12.54 -11.92
C GLY A 311 8.06 11.16 -12.29
N THR A 312 7.12 11.07 -13.25
CA THR A 312 6.67 9.75 -13.76
C THR A 312 7.77 9.02 -14.52
N LEU A 313 8.66 9.74 -15.23
CA LEU A 313 9.79 9.14 -15.95
C LEU A 313 10.84 8.58 -15.00
N ASP A 314 11.09 9.25 -13.87
CA ASP A 314 12.03 8.77 -12.86
C ASP A 314 11.57 7.41 -12.30
N ILE A 315 10.26 7.24 -12.10
CA ILE A 315 9.66 5.97 -11.64
C ILE A 315 9.77 4.89 -12.73
N VAL A 316 9.60 5.25 -14.00
CA VAL A 316 9.84 4.33 -15.13
C VAL A 316 11.30 3.87 -15.14
N ASP A 317 12.26 4.78 -14.96
CA ASP A 317 13.69 4.45 -14.94
C ASP A 317 14.05 3.54 -13.75
N GLN A 318 13.40 3.74 -12.63
CA GLN A 318 13.55 2.86 -11.47
C GLN A 318 13.01 1.46 -11.75
N ALA A 319 11.82 1.33 -12.35
CA ALA A 319 11.27 0.03 -12.73
C ALA A 319 12.20 -0.71 -13.70
N LEU A 320 12.77 -0.02 -14.69
CA LEU A 320 13.77 -0.57 -15.61
C LEU A 320 15.02 -1.05 -14.87
N LYS A 321 15.56 -0.22 -13.98
CA LYS A 321 16.72 -0.56 -13.15
C LYS A 321 16.46 -1.79 -12.27
N LEU A 322 15.29 -1.87 -11.65
CA LEU A 322 14.89 -3.01 -10.82
C LEU A 322 14.78 -4.31 -11.63
N ALA A 323 14.31 -4.23 -12.87
CA ALA A 323 14.29 -5.37 -13.80
C ALA A 323 15.65 -5.68 -14.41
N ASN A 324 16.68 -4.87 -14.15
CA ASN A 324 17.99 -4.93 -14.83
C ASN A 324 17.85 -4.84 -16.37
N MET A 325 17.02 -3.88 -16.83
CA MET A 325 16.68 -3.68 -18.23
C MET A 325 16.86 -2.21 -18.64
N GLU A 326 16.99 -2.01 -19.95
CA GLU A 326 16.97 -0.70 -20.60
C GLU A 326 15.66 -0.50 -21.39
N ALA A 327 15.33 0.73 -21.76
CA ALA A 327 14.14 1.07 -22.56
C ALA A 327 14.08 0.30 -23.90
N THR A 328 15.24 -0.06 -24.45
CA THR A 328 15.38 -0.85 -25.68
C THR A 328 14.86 -2.28 -25.52
N ASN A 329 14.92 -2.85 -24.31
CA ASN A 329 14.46 -4.22 -24.01
C ASN A 329 12.92 -4.33 -23.91
N ILE A 330 12.21 -3.22 -23.87
CA ILE A 330 10.75 -3.19 -23.83
C ILE A 330 10.20 -3.33 -25.25
N ASP A 331 9.34 -4.31 -25.46
CA ASP A 331 8.65 -4.53 -26.75
C ASP A 331 7.40 -3.68 -26.87
N HIS A 332 6.62 -3.56 -25.78
CA HIS A 332 5.36 -2.83 -25.77
C HIS A 332 5.19 -2.02 -24.49
N VAL A 333 4.60 -0.83 -24.65
CA VAL A 333 4.21 0.06 -23.56
C VAL A 333 2.69 0.17 -23.53
N LEU A 334 2.07 -0.28 -22.45
CA LEU A 334 0.62 -0.18 -22.23
C LEU A 334 0.35 1.07 -21.40
N LEU A 335 -0.42 2.00 -21.95
CA LEU A 335 -0.87 3.19 -21.26
C LEU A 335 -2.25 2.92 -20.64
N VAL A 336 -2.32 2.91 -19.32
CA VAL A 336 -3.50 2.60 -18.51
C VAL A 336 -3.81 3.79 -17.59
N GLY A 337 -5.06 3.92 -17.18
CA GLY A 337 -5.54 5.03 -16.36
C GLY A 337 -5.86 6.29 -17.17
N GLY A 338 -6.85 7.05 -16.68
CA GLY A 338 -7.41 8.21 -17.40
C GLY A 338 -6.41 9.33 -17.66
N SER A 339 -5.38 9.51 -16.80
CA SER A 339 -4.36 10.55 -16.95
C SER A 339 -3.38 10.28 -18.09
N THR A 340 -3.30 9.04 -18.60
CA THR A 340 -2.51 8.72 -19.80
C THR A 340 -3.10 9.30 -21.09
N LYS A 341 -4.35 9.78 -21.05
CA LYS A 341 -4.98 10.49 -22.19
C LYS A 341 -4.37 11.84 -22.45
N ILE A 342 -3.65 12.42 -21.49
CA ILE A 342 -2.96 13.70 -21.60
C ILE A 342 -1.89 13.62 -22.71
N PRO A 343 -1.92 14.53 -23.73
CA PRO A 343 -1.00 14.47 -24.87
C PRO A 343 0.48 14.47 -24.45
N ARG A 344 0.83 15.30 -23.47
CA ARG A 344 2.22 15.40 -22.98
C ARG A 344 2.75 14.08 -22.40
N VAL A 345 1.91 13.31 -21.72
CA VAL A 345 2.28 11.97 -21.21
C VAL A 345 2.61 11.03 -22.38
N LYS A 346 1.76 11.04 -23.42
CA LYS A 346 1.99 10.24 -24.63
C LYS A 346 3.26 10.64 -25.37
N GLU A 347 3.56 11.94 -25.42
CA GLU A 347 4.79 12.46 -26.01
C GLU A 347 6.02 11.94 -25.26
N LEU A 348 6.05 12.07 -23.94
CA LEU A 348 7.15 11.60 -23.10
C LEU A 348 7.40 10.09 -23.27
N MET A 349 6.35 9.29 -23.32
CA MET A 349 6.48 7.83 -23.55
C MET A 349 6.96 7.54 -24.99
N ARG A 350 6.51 8.31 -25.97
CA ARG A 350 6.96 8.18 -27.35
C ARG A 350 8.43 8.53 -27.50
N ASP A 351 8.87 9.61 -26.85
CA ASP A 351 10.26 10.07 -26.90
C ASP A 351 11.20 9.05 -26.24
N LYS A 352 10.72 8.36 -25.16
CA LYS A 352 11.54 7.39 -24.43
C LYS A 352 11.60 6.00 -25.09
N PHE A 353 10.49 5.52 -25.62
CA PHE A 353 10.36 4.13 -26.09
C PHE A 353 10.19 3.97 -27.61
N GLY A 354 9.82 5.02 -28.31
CA GLY A 354 9.41 4.97 -29.71
C GLY A 354 7.90 4.82 -29.89
N ASN A 355 7.36 5.42 -30.95
CA ASN A 355 5.92 5.43 -31.19
C ASN A 355 5.34 4.05 -31.50
N GLU A 356 6.15 3.18 -32.13
CA GLU A 356 5.78 1.83 -32.55
C GLU A 356 5.56 0.88 -31.37
N LYS A 357 6.13 1.18 -30.20
CA LYS A 357 6.00 0.37 -29.00
C LYS A 357 4.76 0.74 -28.16
N LEU A 358 4.17 1.91 -28.41
CA LEU A 358 2.99 2.35 -27.66
C LEU A 358 1.73 1.63 -28.15
N VAL A 359 1.06 0.92 -27.25
CA VAL A 359 -0.15 0.15 -27.55
C VAL A 359 -1.37 0.95 -27.12
N CYS A 360 -2.22 1.27 -28.11
CA CYS A 360 -3.48 2.03 -27.92
C CYS A 360 -4.74 1.19 -28.18
N ARG A 361 -4.65 -0.15 -28.13
CA ARG A 361 -5.74 -1.05 -28.53
C ARG A 361 -6.71 -1.41 -27.40
N ILE A 362 -6.41 -1.04 -26.18
CA ILE A 362 -7.23 -1.30 -24.99
C ILE A 362 -7.72 0.04 -24.47
N ASN A 363 -8.97 0.10 -24.05
CA ASN A 363 -9.48 1.29 -23.36
C ASN A 363 -8.75 1.44 -22.01
N PRO A 364 -8.00 2.53 -21.77
CA PRO A 364 -7.22 2.71 -20.56
C PRO A 364 -8.05 2.68 -19.27
N ASP A 365 -9.33 3.03 -19.33
CA ASP A 365 -10.23 3.10 -18.17
C ASP A 365 -10.87 1.74 -17.83
N GLU A 366 -10.77 0.74 -18.71
CA GLU A 366 -11.46 -0.54 -18.61
C GLU A 366 -10.49 -1.73 -18.53
N ALA A 367 -9.23 -1.51 -18.91
CA ALA A 367 -8.23 -2.55 -19.05
C ALA A 367 -8.05 -3.38 -17.75
N ILE A 368 -8.04 -2.72 -16.62
CA ILE A 368 -7.82 -3.32 -15.32
C ILE A 368 -8.98 -4.23 -14.92
N ALA A 369 -10.22 -3.74 -15.02
CA ALA A 369 -11.42 -4.55 -14.72
C ALA A 369 -11.57 -5.74 -15.68
N CYS A 370 -11.26 -5.54 -16.98
CA CYS A 370 -11.25 -6.62 -17.96
C CYS A 370 -10.21 -7.70 -17.62
N GLY A 371 -9.02 -7.31 -17.18
CA GLY A 371 -8.00 -8.26 -16.73
C GLY A 371 -8.44 -9.05 -15.51
N ALA A 372 -9.04 -8.37 -14.52
CA ALA A 372 -9.62 -9.04 -13.36
C ALA A 372 -10.72 -10.04 -13.74
N ALA A 373 -11.59 -9.69 -14.71
CA ALA A 373 -12.64 -10.58 -15.21
C ALA A 373 -12.08 -11.81 -15.94
N ILE A 374 -10.96 -11.66 -16.67
CA ILE A 374 -10.26 -12.80 -17.28
C ILE A 374 -9.75 -13.76 -16.21
N VAL A 375 -9.10 -13.25 -15.18
CA VAL A 375 -8.64 -14.08 -14.04
C VAL A 375 -9.83 -14.75 -13.35
N ALA A 376 -10.93 -14.02 -13.13
CA ALA A 376 -12.16 -14.55 -12.55
C ALA A 376 -12.72 -15.74 -13.35
N TYR A 377 -12.75 -15.64 -14.67
CA TYR A 377 -13.20 -16.72 -15.55
C TYR A 377 -12.35 -17.98 -15.42
N HIS A 378 -11.02 -17.85 -15.36
CA HIS A 378 -10.12 -19.00 -15.18
C HIS A 378 -10.32 -19.68 -13.83
N ILE A 379 -10.52 -18.92 -12.76
CA ILE A 379 -10.84 -19.45 -11.43
C ILE A 379 -12.17 -20.21 -11.46
N GLN A 380 -13.20 -19.62 -12.09
CA GLN A 380 -14.55 -20.19 -12.15
C GLN A 380 -14.62 -21.46 -13.00
N SER A 381 -13.89 -21.53 -14.11
CA SER A 381 -13.97 -22.66 -15.05
C SER A 381 -13.28 -23.92 -14.51
N GLY A 382 -12.58 -23.84 -13.36
CA GLY A 382 -11.79 -24.97 -12.84
C GLY A 382 -10.74 -25.44 -13.87
N THR A 383 -10.67 -24.79 -15.02
CA THR A 383 -9.47 -24.87 -15.83
C THR A 383 -8.39 -24.36 -14.92
N GLU A 384 -7.38 -25.17 -14.66
CA GLU A 384 -6.12 -24.62 -14.12
C GLU A 384 -5.99 -23.29 -14.84
N VAL A 385 -6.04 -22.17 -14.04
CA VAL A 385 -5.51 -20.89 -14.55
C VAL A 385 -4.31 -21.37 -15.30
N PRO A 386 -4.26 -21.31 -16.65
CA PRO A 386 -3.23 -22.00 -17.38
C PRO A 386 -1.97 -21.77 -16.60
N MET A 387 -1.16 -22.80 -16.33
CA MET A 387 0.10 -22.62 -15.58
C MET A 387 0.80 -21.34 -16.05
N GLU A 388 0.33 -20.85 -17.09
CA GLU A 388 0.51 -19.75 -17.98
C GLU A 388 -0.05 -18.39 -17.53
N LEU A 389 -1.10 -18.31 -16.72
CA LEU A 389 -1.61 -17.11 -16.03
C LEU A 389 -1.24 -17.13 -14.53
N GLN A 390 -0.24 -17.87 -14.12
CA GLN A 390 0.33 -17.71 -12.80
C GLN A 390 1.01 -16.34 -12.73
N LEU A 391 0.21 -15.35 -12.35
CA LEU A 391 0.68 -14.05 -11.92
C LEU A 391 1.57 -14.26 -10.71
N GLN A 392 2.86 -14.43 -10.96
CA GLN A 392 3.85 -14.39 -9.89
C GLN A 392 4.14 -12.93 -9.58
N ASP A 393 3.34 -12.37 -8.69
CA ASP A 393 3.61 -11.03 -8.16
C ASP A 393 4.78 -11.08 -7.16
N ILE A 394 5.39 -9.95 -6.87
CA ILE A 394 6.61 -9.85 -6.05
C ILE A 394 6.36 -9.07 -4.77
N ILE A 395 7.15 -9.36 -3.76
CA ILE A 395 7.18 -8.61 -2.50
C ILE A 395 7.90 -7.28 -2.72
N HIS A 396 7.22 -6.17 -2.45
CA HIS A 396 7.73 -4.81 -2.69
C HIS A 396 8.67 -4.30 -1.61
N LEU A 397 8.47 -4.70 -0.35
CA LEU A 397 9.33 -4.43 0.79
C LEU A 397 9.56 -5.72 1.58
N SER A 398 10.76 -5.86 2.15
CA SER A 398 11.08 -7.01 2.98
C SER A 398 10.17 -7.07 4.21
N ILE A 399 9.72 -8.26 4.56
CA ILE A 399 8.88 -8.54 5.72
C ILE A 399 9.68 -9.38 6.72
N GLY A 400 9.57 -9.04 7.99
CA GLY A 400 10.30 -9.76 9.02
C GLY A 400 9.84 -9.38 10.43
N CYS A 401 10.66 -9.72 11.39
CA CYS A 401 10.34 -9.47 12.80
C CYS A 401 11.47 -8.75 13.52
N GLU A 402 11.12 -8.19 14.67
CA GLU A 402 12.09 -7.64 15.58
C GLU A 402 12.76 -8.75 16.39
N LEU A 403 14.07 -8.82 16.33
CA LEU A 403 14.88 -9.56 17.26
C LEU A 403 15.35 -8.66 18.41
N ARG A 404 15.96 -9.27 19.41
CA ARG A 404 16.47 -8.59 20.59
C ARG A 404 17.32 -7.37 20.21
N GLY A 405 17.09 -6.26 20.91
CA GLY A 405 17.84 -5.03 20.70
C GLY A 405 17.35 -4.14 19.55
N GLY A 406 16.18 -4.43 18.97
CA GLY A 406 15.61 -3.64 17.90
C GLY A 406 16.19 -3.96 16.50
N LEU A 407 16.82 -5.16 16.37
CA LEU A 407 17.33 -5.62 15.08
C LEU A 407 16.19 -6.18 14.22
N PHE A 408 16.06 -5.68 13.01
CA PHE A 408 15.13 -6.21 12.02
C PHE A 408 15.71 -7.44 11.32
N HIS A 409 15.08 -8.58 11.54
CA HIS A 409 15.41 -9.81 10.85
C HIS A 409 14.46 -10.01 9.67
N LYS A 410 14.99 -9.87 8.47
CA LYS A 410 14.24 -10.11 7.22
C LYS A 410 13.99 -11.59 7.05
N VAL A 411 12.73 -12.00 7.08
CA VAL A 411 12.30 -13.39 6.84
C VAL A 411 11.96 -13.58 5.36
N ILE A 412 11.24 -12.63 4.79
CA ILE A 412 10.86 -12.59 3.38
C ILE A 412 11.52 -11.36 2.78
N ASN A 413 12.32 -11.55 1.73
CA ASN A 413 13.05 -10.45 1.13
C ASN A 413 12.23 -9.77 0.03
N ARG A 414 12.51 -8.51 -0.19
CA ARG A 414 12.04 -7.77 -1.36
C ARG A 414 12.40 -8.49 -2.65
N GLY A 415 11.46 -8.52 -3.62
CA GLY A 415 11.62 -9.18 -4.91
C GLY A 415 11.36 -10.68 -4.90
N GLU A 416 11.14 -11.31 -3.74
CA GLU A 416 10.69 -12.71 -3.70
C GLU A 416 9.26 -12.80 -4.25
N LYS A 417 9.00 -13.87 -4.99
CA LYS A 417 7.68 -14.13 -5.59
C LYS A 417 6.76 -14.82 -4.59
N PHE A 418 5.48 -14.52 -4.66
CA PHE A 418 4.48 -15.21 -3.85
C PHE A 418 3.45 -15.98 -4.73
N PRO A 419 2.76 -17.01 -4.21
CA PRO A 419 2.70 -17.43 -2.80
C PRO A 419 4.02 -18.06 -2.31
N LEU A 420 4.34 -17.82 -1.03
CA LEU A 420 5.55 -18.38 -0.42
C LEU A 420 5.38 -18.57 1.08
N GLN A 421 6.21 -19.46 1.64
CA GLN A 421 6.27 -19.73 3.06
C GLN A 421 7.70 -19.76 3.54
N LYS A 422 7.99 -19.09 4.65
CA LYS A 422 9.29 -19.11 5.34
C LYS A 422 9.10 -19.46 6.81
N THR A 423 10.11 -20.09 7.36
CA THR A 423 10.12 -20.48 8.78
C THR A 423 11.34 -19.88 9.47
N LEU A 424 11.12 -19.35 10.66
CA LEU A 424 12.16 -18.82 11.54
C LEU A 424 12.10 -19.56 12.87
N HIS A 425 13.27 -20.05 13.34
CA HIS A 425 13.40 -20.61 14.69
C HIS A 425 13.80 -19.50 15.67
N LEU A 426 13.08 -19.43 16.77
CA LEU A 426 13.23 -18.41 17.80
C LEU A 426 13.43 -19.09 19.16
N GLY A 427 14.04 -18.36 20.08
CA GLY A 427 14.17 -18.79 21.47
C GLY A 427 13.67 -17.73 22.44
N THR A 428 13.14 -18.16 23.60
CA THR A 428 12.82 -17.24 24.68
C THR A 428 14.09 -16.55 25.20
N VAL A 429 13.97 -15.31 25.61
CA VAL A 429 15.14 -14.48 25.94
C VAL A 429 15.52 -14.46 27.42
N VAL A 430 14.60 -14.86 28.31
CA VAL A 430 14.80 -14.90 29.77
C VAL A 430 14.19 -16.15 30.37
N ASP A 431 14.71 -16.56 31.56
CA ASP A 431 14.09 -17.61 32.36
C ASP A 431 12.75 -17.12 32.91
N ASN A 432 11.79 -18.03 33.05
CA ASN A 432 10.43 -17.77 33.55
C ASN A 432 9.69 -16.69 32.72
N GLN A 433 9.89 -16.69 31.41
CA GLN A 433 9.19 -15.78 30.53
C GLN A 433 7.71 -16.18 30.46
N HIS A 434 6.81 -15.26 30.86
CA HIS A 434 5.36 -15.50 30.85
C HIS A 434 4.69 -15.03 29.56
N ILE A 435 5.26 -14.03 28.92
CA ILE A 435 4.76 -13.44 27.67
C ILE A 435 5.91 -13.29 26.68
N GLY A 436 5.70 -13.73 25.46
CA GLY A 436 6.57 -13.47 24.33
C GLY A 436 5.86 -12.58 23.30
N ASN A 437 6.48 -11.50 22.90
CA ASN A 437 5.98 -10.65 21.83
C ASN A 437 6.90 -10.77 20.63
N LEU A 438 6.33 -10.99 19.47
CA LEU A 438 7.03 -11.01 18.18
C LEU A 438 6.45 -9.88 17.31
N PRO A 439 7.01 -8.66 17.38
CA PRO A 439 6.59 -7.57 16.52
C PRO A 439 7.01 -7.82 15.07
N ILE A 440 6.08 -7.61 14.14
CA ILE A 440 6.26 -7.83 12.70
C ILE A 440 6.41 -6.47 12.01
N TYR A 441 7.38 -6.38 11.12
CA TYR A 441 7.72 -5.15 10.41
C TYR A 441 7.80 -5.38 8.90
N GLU A 442 7.59 -4.28 8.16
CA GLU A 442 7.83 -4.16 6.73
C GLU A 442 8.82 -3.01 6.49
N GLY A 443 9.86 -3.24 5.69
CA GLY A 443 10.87 -2.23 5.39
C GLY A 443 12.23 -2.80 4.99
N GLU A 444 13.23 -1.91 4.84
CA GLU A 444 14.56 -2.28 4.35
C GLU A 444 15.72 -2.00 5.31
N ARG A 445 15.49 -1.18 6.38
CA ARG A 445 16.51 -0.84 7.37
C ARG A 445 16.75 -1.99 8.36
N LEU A 446 17.96 -2.16 8.85
CA LEU A 446 18.25 -3.20 9.87
C LEU A 446 17.80 -2.79 11.28
N GLN A 447 17.46 -1.53 11.52
CA GLN A 447 16.91 -1.05 12.77
C GLN A 447 15.39 -0.93 12.66
N THR A 448 14.64 -1.65 13.50
CA THR A 448 13.17 -1.69 13.45
C THR A 448 12.51 -0.32 13.61
N LYS A 449 13.12 0.61 14.35
CA LYS A 449 12.61 1.98 14.53
C LYS A 449 12.45 2.78 13.23
N TYR A 450 13.10 2.35 12.14
CA TYR A 450 13.03 2.98 10.82
C TYR A 450 12.11 2.21 9.85
N ASN A 451 11.58 1.06 10.26
CA ASN A 451 10.66 0.25 9.48
C ASN A 451 9.22 0.43 10.00
N VAL A 452 8.25 -0.02 9.23
CA VAL A 452 6.84 0.07 9.58
C VAL A 452 6.43 -1.18 10.35
N LYS A 453 5.97 -1.01 11.60
CA LYS A 453 5.35 -2.11 12.33
C LYS A 453 3.99 -2.43 11.70
N ILE A 454 3.82 -3.67 11.23
CA ILE A 454 2.60 -4.13 10.59
C ILE A 454 1.76 -5.05 11.46
N GLY A 455 2.32 -5.51 12.58
CA GLY A 455 1.59 -6.34 13.54
C GLY A 455 2.44 -6.87 14.67
N GLU A 456 1.83 -7.69 15.52
CA GLU A 456 2.51 -8.33 16.65
C GLU A 456 1.85 -9.66 16.98
N VAL A 457 2.64 -10.71 17.19
CA VAL A 457 2.17 -11.98 17.72
C VAL A 457 2.50 -12.04 19.21
N THR A 458 1.49 -12.18 20.05
CA THR A 458 1.66 -12.31 21.50
C THR A 458 1.46 -13.76 21.93
N LEU A 459 2.46 -14.30 22.60
CA LEU A 459 2.51 -15.65 23.13
C LEU A 459 2.31 -15.61 24.65
N ASN A 460 1.29 -16.26 25.16
CA ASN A 460 1.11 -16.48 26.60
C ASN A 460 1.57 -17.88 26.96
N PHE A 461 2.54 -17.96 27.85
CA PHE A 461 3.11 -19.22 28.31
C PHE A 461 2.45 -19.75 29.62
N ASP A 462 1.19 -19.49 29.86
CA ASP A 462 0.32 -19.93 30.96
C ASP A 462 1.03 -20.72 32.07
N ASN A 463 1.54 -20.06 33.10
CA ASN A 463 2.11 -20.63 34.33
C ASN A 463 3.18 -21.73 34.18
N GLN A 464 3.75 -21.90 33.01
CA GLN A 464 4.87 -22.82 32.82
C GLN A 464 6.20 -22.13 33.11
N THR A 465 7.10 -22.85 33.77
CA THR A 465 8.48 -22.41 34.00
C THR A 465 9.28 -22.58 32.71
N ILE A 466 9.22 -21.59 31.84
CA ILE A 466 9.91 -21.61 30.56
C ILE A 466 11.35 -21.13 30.76
N LYS A 467 12.32 -21.92 30.34
CA LYS A 467 13.73 -21.57 30.38
C LYS A 467 14.10 -20.67 29.22
N ARG A 468 15.13 -19.86 29.40
CA ARG A 468 15.79 -19.14 28.31
C ARG A 468 16.20 -20.13 27.21
N GLY A 469 15.98 -19.77 25.95
CA GLY A 469 16.28 -20.60 24.79
C GLY A 469 15.23 -21.68 24.49
N HIS A 470 14.03 -21.61 25.10
CA HIS A 470 12.91 -22.49 24.75
C HIS A 470 12.53 -22.33 23.28
N ASN A 471 12.42 -23.43 22.55
CA ASN A 471 12.29 -23.44 21.10
C ASN A 471 10.88 -23.07 20.62
N LEU A 472 10.83 -22.04 19.80
CA LEU A 472 9.64 -21.55 19.13
C LEU A 472 9.88 -21.55 17.61
N LYS A 473 8.83 -21.82 16.86
CA LYS A 473 8.86 -21.82 15.40
C LYS A 473 7.85 -20.82 14.86
N ALA A 474 8.34 -19.73 14.26
CA ALA A 474 7.50 -18.75 13.57
C ALA A 474 7.41 -19.09 12.09
N LYS A 475 6.18 -19.25 11.57
CA LYS A 475 5.86 -19.49 10.18
C LYS A 475 5.31 -18.20 9.59
N PHE A 476 5.97 -17.66 8.59
CA PHE A 476 5.52 -16.53 7.76
C PHE A 476 5.01 -17.10 6.44
N GLU A 477 3.79 -16.79 6.10
CA GLU A 477 3.13 -17.27 4.89
C GLU A 477 2.49 -16.09 4.16
N ILE A 478 2.78 -15.98 2.87
CA ILE A 478 2.11 -15.04 1.97
C ILE A 478 1.31 -15.86 0.98
N ASP A 479 0.01 -15.63 0.99
CA ASP A 479 -0.93 -16.34 0.13
C ASP A 479 -0.90 -15.81 -1.33
N GLU A 480 -1.71 -16.40 -2.19
CA GLU A 480 -1.85 -16.01 -3.60
C GLU A 480 -2.37 -14.57 -3.79
N ASN A 481 -2.93 -13.96 -2.76
CA ASN A 481 -3.41 -12.58 -2.75
C ASN A 481 -2.34 -11.59 -2.25
N GLY A 482 -1.15 -12.09 -1.91
CA GLY A 482 -0.09 -11.31 -1.28
C GLY A 482 -0.42 -10.91 0.16
N THR A 483 -1.33 -11.64 0.83
CA THR A 483 -1.72 -11.40 2.22
C THR A 483 -0.82 -12.17 3.16
N LEU A 484 -0.23 -11.46 4.14
CA LEU A 484 0.64 -12.05 5.13
C LEU A 484 -0.17 -12.71 6.26
N SER A 485 0.19 -13.92 6.61
CA SER A 485 -0.18 -14.55 7.89
C SER A 485 1.09 -15.00 8.63
N VAL A 486 1.10 -14.80 9.94
CA VAL A 486 2.20 -15.24 10.81
C VAL A 486 1.63 -16.13 11.90
N SER A 487 2.18 -17.31 12.04
CA SER A 487 1.83 -18.23 13.13
C SER A 487 3.07 -18.62 13.92
N VAL A 488 2.93 -18.76 15.23
CA VAL A 488 4.02 -19.25 16.09
C VAL A 488 3.59 -20.53 16.77
N ILE A 489 4.47 -21.51 16.73
CA ILE A 489 4.29 -22.84 17.31
C ILE A 489 5.34 -23.01 18.39
N ASP A 490 4.89 -23.39 19.57
CA ASP A 490 5.75 -23.92 20.61
C ASP A 490 6.06 -25.39 20.28
N GLU A 491 7.30 -25.70 19.97
CA GLU A 491 7.71 -27.03 19.49
C GLU A 491 7.59 -28.12 20.59
N GLU A 492 7.69 -27.73 21.87
CA GLU A 492 7.58 -28.67 23.00
C GLU A 492 6.13 -28.99 23.36
N THR A 493 5.29 -27.96 23.43
CA THR A 493 3.88 -28.11 23.81
C THR A 493 2.94 -28.35 22.64
N ARG A 494 3.41 -28.15 21.40
CA ARG A 494 2.64 -28.17 20.14
C ARG A 494 1.47 -27.19 20.14
N ARG A 495 1.49 -26.17 20.97
CA ARG A 495 0.50 -25.09 20.94
C ARG A 495 0.73 -24.22 19.72
N HIS A 496 -0.34 -24.02 18.96
CA HIS A 496 -0.38 -23.11 17.82
C HIS A 496 -0.99 -21.79 18.29
N ILE A 497 -0.29 -20.70 18.07
CA ILE A 497 -0.84 -19.36 18.19
C ILE A 497 -0.80 -18.78 16.80
N GLN A 498 -1.96 -18.59 16.22
CA GLN A 498 -2.09 -18.03 14.88
C GLN A 498 -2.42 -16.56 15.00
N TYR A 499 -1.61 -15.73 14.41
CA TYR A 499 -1.89 -14.33 14.19
C TYR A 499 -2.62 -14.18 12.86
N HIS A 500 -3.92 -13.93 12.94
CA HIS A 500 -4.65 -13.32 11.84
C HIS A 500 -4.50 -11.81 12.02
N GLN A 501 -3.97 -11.18 11.03
CA GLN A 501 -3.66 -9.78 10.91
C GLN A 501 -4.69 -8.85 11.61
N LYS A 502 -4.45 -8.51 12.88
CA LYS A 502 -5.02 -7.33 13.51
C LYS A 502 -3.96 -6.24 13.42
N TYR A 503 -4.18 -5.29 12.54
CA TYR A 503 -3.37 -4.09 12.49
C TYR A 503 -3.62 -3.27 13.75
N ASP A 504 -2.58 -3.03 14.55
CA ASP A 504 -2.70 -2.26 15.80
C ASP A 504 -2.57 -0.75 15.62
N GLY A 505 -2.50 -0.28 14.38
CA GLY A 505 -2.53 1.15 14.10
C GLY A 505 -1.25 1.94 14.44
N SER A 506 -0.19 1.32 14.93
CA SER A 506 0.99 2.03 15.45
C SER A 506 2.06 2.41 14.41
N GLY A 507 1.90 2.06 13.15
CA GLY A 507 2.88 2.35 12.09
C GLY A 507 2.67 3.70 11.41
N GLN A 508 3.44 4.71 11.81
CA GLN A 508 3.49 6.01 11.15
C GLN A 508 4.44 5.96 9.95
N ARG A 509 3.97 6.15 8.73
CA ARG A 509 4.66 6.84 7.59
C ARG A 509 4.01 6.47 6.26
N ASP A 510 3.88 7.44 5.36
CA ASP A 510 3.73 7.20 3.93
C ASP A 510 4.88 6.34 3.44
N ILE A 511 4.54 5.13 3.01
CA ILE A 511 5.53 4.20 2.51
C ILE A 511 5.83 4.59 1.05
N ASN A 512 6.78 5.51 0.88
CA ASN A 512 7.47 5.66 -0.40
C ASN A 512 8.54 4.58 -0.46
N ILE A 513 8.24 3.48 -1.15
CA ILE A 513 9.12 2.30 -1.27
C ILE A 513 10.51 2.70 -1.73
N GLU A 514 10.59 3.61 -2.69
CA GLU A 514 11.84 4.08 -3.28
C GLU A 514 12.67 4.85 -2.27
N LYS A 515 12.03 5.74 -1.52
CA LYS A 515 12.68 6.48 -0.46
C LYS A 515 13.20 5.54 0.63
N ILE A 516 12.42 4.54 1.02
CA ILE A 516 12.83 3.53 2.00
C ILE A 516 14.04 2.76 1.51
N VAL A 517 14.04 2.34 0.24
CA VAL A 517 15.16 1.61 -0.36
C VAL A 517 16.38 2.51 -0.49
N ALA A 518 16.23 3.74 -0.96
CA ALA A 518 17.33 4.71 -1.06
C ALA A 518 17.90 5.06 0.31
N GLU A 519 17.05 5.27 1.33
CA GLU A 519 17.46 5.49 2.70
C GLU A 519 18.20 4.28 3.29
N ALA A 520 17.76 3.07 2.97
CA ALA A 520 18.44 1.87 3.42
C ALA A 520 19.81 1.72 2.75
N GLU A 521 19.94 2.01 1.47
CA GLU A 521 21.22 2.03 0.77
C GLU A 521 22.16 3.11 1.32
N ALA A 522 21.66 4.32 1.53
CA ALA A 522 22.45 5.45 2.06
C ALA A 522 22.95 5.19 3.50
N ASN A 523 22.18 4.47 4.30
CA ASN A 523 22.52 4.18 5.70
C ASN A 523 23.06 2.76 5.92
N ARG A 524 23.44 2.07 4.86
CA ARG A 524 23.89 0.66 4.91
C ARG A 524 25.06 0.45 5.87
N ALA A 525 26.02 1.37 5.90
CA ALA A 525 27.18 1.30 6.78
C ALA A 525 26.78 1.42 8.27
N ASP A 526 25.87 2.34 8.60
CA ASP A 526 25.35 2.51 9.95
C ASP A 526 24.53 1.30 10.41
N ASP A 527 23.72 0.75 9.54
CA ASP A 527 22.93 -0.46 9.79
C ASP A 527 23.83 -1.67 10.04
N GLN A 528 24.88 -1.87 9.26
CA GLN A 528 25.86 -2.94 9.46
C GLN A 528 26.62 -2.76 10.79
N ARG A 529 26.97 -1.52 11.15
CA ARG A 529 27.59 -1.21 12.43
C ARG A 529 26.65 -1.55 13.59
N PHE A 530 25.38 -1.18 13.47
CA PHE A 530 24.36 -1.51 14.47
C PHE A 530 24.19 -3.03 14.62
N GLU A 531 24.04 -3.77 13.52
CA GLU A 531 23.94 -5.22 13.55
C GLU A 531 25.15 -5.86 14.26
N THR A 532 26.35 -5.38 13.94
CA THR A 532 27.58 -5.88 14.56
C THR A 532 27.57 -5.66 16.07
N LEU A 533 27.13 -4.47 16.53
CA LEU A 533 27.01 -4.16 17.95
C LEU A 533 26.00 -5.06 18.66
N ILE A 534 24.82 -5.28 18.06
CA ILE A 534 23.80 -6.15 18.64
C ILE A 534 24.29 -7.60 18.74
N ARG A 535 24.93 -8.13 17.71
CA ARG A 535 25.50 -9.49 17.73
C ARG A 535 26.61 -9.66 18.77
N LEU A 536 27.46 -8.65 18.94
CA LEU A 536 28.48 -8.65 19.98
C LEU A 536 27.83 -8.60 21.37
N ARG A 537 26.80 -7.82 21.57
CA ARG A 537 26.01 -7.79 22.79
C ARG A 537 25.41 -9.16 23.11
N GLU A 538 24.78 -9.80 22.14
CA GLU A 538 24.20 -11.14 22.30
C GLU A 538 25.28 -12.15 22.72
N SER A 539 26.40 -12.20 22.02
CA SER A 539 27.52 -13.09 22.35
C SER A 539 28.08 -12.83 23.76
N TYR A 540 28.17 -11.55 24.16
CA TYR A 540 28.58 -11.15 25.50
C TYR A 540 27.58 -11.65 26.56
N GLU A 541 26.29 -11.36 26.39
CA GLU A 541 25.23 -11.76 27.31
C GLU A 541 25.14 -13.28 27.44
N ASP A 542 25.29 -14.02 26.32
CA ASP A 542 25.35 -15.48 26.34
C ASP A 542 26.50 -16.01 27.17
N SER A 543 27.67 -15.41 27.02
CA SER A 543 28.85 -15.77 27.80
C SER A 543 28.63 -15.53 29.31
N VAL A 544 27.97 -14.43 29.67
CA VAL A 544 27.63 -14.09 31.04
C VAL A 544 26.57 -15.03 31.62
N HIS A 545 25.56 -15.42 30.81
CA HIS A 545 24.54 -16.37 31.24
C HIS A 545 25.06 -17.80 31.40
N ILE A 546 25.93 -18.26 30.51
CA ILE A 546 26.62 -19.55 30.66
C ILE A 546 27.34 -19.61 31.99
N LYS A 547 28.08 -18.53 32.33
CA LYS A 547 28.78 -18.42 33.61
C LYS A 547 27.83 -18.39 34.81
N LYS A 548 26.65 -17.75 34.69
CA LYS A 548 25.59 -17.78 35.71
C LYS A 548 25.12 -19.20 35.98
N ASP A 549 24.91 -20.00 34.93
CA ASP A 549 24.48 -21.39 35.05
C ASP A 549 25.55 -22.27 35.70
N GLU A 550 26.83 -22.06 35.36
CA GLU A 550 27.96 -22.72 36.05
C GLU A 550 27.98 -22.41 37.53
N ILE A 551 27.82 -21.12 37.91
CA ILE A 551 27.74 -20.69 39.30
C ILE A 551 26.57 -21.37 40.03
N ASN A 552 25.40 -21.42 39.41
CA ASN A 552 24.23 -22.06 39.98
C ASN A 552 24.41 -23.56 40.23
N ARG A 553 25.18 -24.26 39.38
CA ARG A 553 25.48 -25.70 39.50
C ARG A 553 26.68 -25.98 40.41
N SER A 554 27.47 -24.97 40.77
CA SER A 554 28.67 -25.15 41.58
C SER A 554 28.37 -25.40 43.08
N ASN A 555 29.27 -26.08 43.75
CA ASN A 555 29.18 -26.39 45.21
C ASN A 555 29.83 -25.32 46.10
N ILE A 556 29.89 -24.07 45.65
CA ILE A 556 30.40 -22.96 46.46
C ILE A 556 29.39 -22.58 47.55
N SER A 557 29.88 -21.93 48.62
CA SER A 557 29.02 -21.52 49.74
C SER A 557 27.89 -20.59 49.31
N PRO A 558 26.69 -20.63 49.95
CA PRO A 558 25.56 -19.77 49.59
C PRO A 558 25.90 -18.27 49.53
N VAL A 559 26.79 -17.81 50.42
CA VAL A 559 27.22 -16.42 50.47
C VAL A 559 28.08 -16.05 49.24
N LYS A 560 29.06 -16.90 48.90
CA LYS A 560 29.87 -16.70 47.68
C LYS A 560 29.01 -16.75 46.44
N LYS A 561 28.04 -17.67 46.38
CA LYS A 561 27.09 -17.79 45.26
C LYS A 561 26.26 -16.52 45.07
N ALA A 562 25.71 -15.97 46.17
CA ALA A 562 24.94 -14.73 46.11
C ALA A 562 25.79 -13.53 45.65
N MET A 563 27.08 -13.45 46.07
CA MET A 563 27.98 -12.41 45.59
C MET A 563 28.31 -12.55 44.11
N ALA A 564 28.61 -13.77 43.66
CA ALA A 564 28.87 -14.06 42.25
C ALA A 564 27.65 -13.71 41.34
N ILE A 565 26.44 -14.00 41.80
CA ILE A 565 25.21 -13.64 41.06
C ILE A 565 25.02 -12.11 41.00
N ARG A 566 25.34 -11.36 42.05
CA ARG A 566 25.32 -9.88 42.00
C ARG A 566 26.29 -9.33 40.95
N VAL A 567 27.48 -9.93 40.82
CA VAL A 567 28.42 -9.58 39.75
C VAL A 567 27.82 -9.86 38.38
N VAL A 568 27.23 -11.03 38.18
CA VAL A 568 26.51 -11.35 36.92
C VAL A 568 25.46 -10.29 36.58
N GLU A 569 24.63 -9.91 37.55
CA GLU A 569 23.56 -8.90 37.32
C GLU A 569 24.15 -7.52 36.99
N LYS A 570 25.23 -7.11 37.63
CA LYS A 570 25.96 -5.87 37.33
C LYS A 570 26.38 -5.82 35.86
N TYR A 571 26.97 -6.89 35.35
CA TYR A 571 27.48 -6.96 33.99
C TYR A 571 26.38 -7.17 32.93
N LEU A 572 25.29 -7.85 33.27
CA LEU A 572 24.08 -7.90 32.44
C LEU A 572 23.36 -6.53 32.35
N ASN A 573 23.36 -5.77 33.45
CA ASN A 573 22.79 -4.41 33.41
C ASN A 573 23.65 -3.44 32.59
N TRP A 574 24.99 -3.60 32.60
CA TRP A 574 25.87 -2.81 31.75
C TRP A 574 25.57 -3.06 30.26
N SER A 575 25.34 -4.30 29.84
CA SER A 575 25.05 -4.63 28.42
C SER A 575 23.75 -4.03 27.89
N LYS A 576 22.86 -3.55 28.76
CA LYS A 576 21.62 -2.85 28.32
C LYS A 576 21.94 -1.49 27.69
N GLN A 577 23.09 -0.90 27.99
CA GLN A 577 23.59 0.29 27.33
C GLN A 577 24.49 -0.16 26.18
N LEU A 578 24.11 0.21 24.95
CA LEU A 578 24.94 -0.10 23.78
C LEU A 578 26.19 0.78 23.84
N PRO A 579 27.40 0.21 23.91
CA PRO A 579 28.63 0.99 23.92
C PRO A 579 28.90 1.61 22.53
N ASP A 580 29.73 2.66 22.52
CA ASP A 580 30.10 3.34 21.28
C ASP A 580 31.09 2.53 20.42
N HIS A 581 31.85 1.64 21.06
CA HIS A 581 32.90 0.86 20.41
C HIS A 581 32.80 -0.65 20.65
N ASN A 582 32.97 -1.42 19.56
CA ASN A 582 32.94 -2.89 19.58
C ASN A 582 33.96 -3.53 20.56
N SER A 583 35.10 -2.87 20.82
CA SER A 583 36.15 -3.34 21.72
C SER A 583 35.71 -3.39 23.17
N GLU A 584 34.76 -2.57 23.58
CA GLU A 584 34.27 -2.49 24.96
C GLU A 584 33.63 -3.80 25.43
N PHE A 585 32.92 -4.51 24.56
CA PHE A 585 32.37 -5.82 24.92
C PHE A 585 33.44 -6.84 25.30
N LYS A 586 34.56 -6.86 24.58
CA LYS A 586 35.69 -7.77 24.89
C LYS A 586 36.37 -7.39 26.22
N GLU A 587 36.55 -6.11 26.44
CA GLU A 587 37.14 -5.60 27.69
C GLU A 587 36.25 -5.90 28.91
N MET A 588 34.94 -5.66 28.76
CA MET A 588 33.98 -5.91 29.83
C MET A 588 33.78 -7.40 30.10
N LEU A 589 33.84 -8.24 29.08
CA LEU A 589 33.83 -9.70 29.29
C LEU A 589 35.04 -10.17 30.10
N LYS A 590 36.20 -9.63 29.80
CA LYS A 590 37.43 -9.94 30.58
C LYS A 590 37.28 -9.45 32.02
N LYS A 591 36.85 -8.22 32.25
CA LYS A 591 36.58 -7.68 33.62
C LYS A 591 35.57 -8.54 34.39
N PHE A 592 34.51 -8.98 33.69
CA PHE A 592 33.51 -9.89 34.26
C PHE A 592 34.14 -11.22 34.69
N GLN A 593 34.92 -11.85 33.82
CA GLN A 593 35.58 -13.13 34.14
C GLN A 593 36.54 -13.01 35.34
N ASP A 594 37.32 -11.94 35.41
CA ASP A 594 38.24 -11.68 36.48
C ASP A 594 37.50 -11.43 37.83
N GLU A 595 36.41 -10.61 37.82
CA GLU A 595 35.64 -10.31 39.02
C GLU A 595 34.85 -11.52 39.55
N VAL A 596 34.24 -12.31 38.65
CA VAL A 596 33.51 -13.53 39.06
C VAL A 596 34.45 -14.58 39.65
N LYS A 597 35.67 -14.71 39.13
CA LYS A 597 36.67 -15.67 39.61
C LYS A 597 36.98 -15.52 41.08
N ILE A 598 36.90 -14.29 41.63
CA ILE A 598 37.13 -14.00 43.05
C ILE A 598 36.14 -14.77 43.94
N TYR A 599 34.94 -15.00 43.48
CA TYR A 599 33.88 -15.65 44.25
C TYR A 599 33.69 -17.13 43.91
N THR A 600 34.22 -17.57 42.77
CA THR A 600 34.08 -18.96 42.29
C THR A 600 35.31 -19.84 42.48
N SER A 601 36.47 -19.23 42.82
CA SER A 601 37.65 -19.90 43.34
C SER A 601 37.51 -20.03 44.88
#